data_9937628d0109b49c0b0335e15e174eb8
#
_entry.id   9937628d0109b49c0b0335e15e174eb8
#
_cell.length_a   1.000
_cell.length_b   1.000
_cell.length_c   1.000
_cell.angle_alpha   90.00
_cell.angle_beta   90.00
_cell.angle_gamma   90.00
#
_symmetry.space_group_name_H-M   'P 1'
#
loop_
_entity.id
_entity.type
_entity.pdbx_description
1 polymer ?
#
loop_
_entity_poly.entity_id
_entity_poly.type
_entity_poly.pdbx_seq_one_letter_code
_entity_poly.pdbx_strand_id
1 'polypeptide(L)'
;MEVKRKVLAYITKGENNERKILVFDQKGNPEAGFQVPGGTIEENELLIDALYREIEEETGIRREQLELKGKVHKRNYFPEHRKDVVHERNIFHLSYIGEDKKEWDNLVRSDGLDNGMIFHCQWVPIHNLPQLAAGQDEDIEFIS
;
A
#
# COMPACT_ATOMS: atom_id res chain seq x y z
N MET A 1 6.18 -20.92 -13.71
CA MET A 1 5.52 -20.06 -12.71
C MET A 1 5.48 -18.62 -13.21
N GLU A 2 4.31 -18.04 -13.18
CA GLU A 2 4.14 -16.65 -13.59
C GLU A 2 4.63 -15.69 -12.49
N VAL A 3 5.41 -14.68 -12.87
CA VAL A 3 5.87 -13.64 -11.94
C VAL A 3 5.05 -12.38 -12.19
N LYS A 4 4.35 -11.91 -11.16
CA LYS A 4 3.66 -10.61 -11.20
C LYS A 4 4.48 -9.62 -10.39
N ARG A 5 4.89 -8.54 -11.05
CA ARG A 5 5.66 -7.49 -10.39
C ARG A 5 4.73 -6.52 -9.70
N LYS A 6 4.92 -6.35 -8.41
CA LYS A 6 4.05 -5.54 -7.55
C LYS A 6 4.82 -4.41 -6.89
N VAL A 7 4.11 -3.34 -6.55
CA VAL A 7 4.61 -2.29 -5.66
C VAL A 7 3.77 -2.30 -4.38
N LEU A 8 4.39 -2.00 -3.25
CA LEU A 8 3.72 -1.76 -1.97
C LEU A 8 4.27 -0.47 -1.38
N ALA A 9 3.39 0.30 -0.75
CA ALA A 9 3.74 1.59 -0.17
C ALA A 9 3.52 1.60 1.34
N TYR A 10 4.60 1.76 2.09
CA TYR A 10 4.53 2.10 3.51
C TYR A 10 4.58 3.62 3.61
N ILE A 11 3.41 4.24 3.80
CA ILE A 11 3.28 5.69 3.90
C ILE A 11 3.15 6.06 5.37
N THR A 12 4.08 6.85 5.88
CA THR A 12 4.12 7.22 7.29
C THR A 12 3.96 8.72 7.49
N LYS A 13 3.52 9.10 8.68
CA LYS A 13 3.56 10.47 9.17
C LYS A 13 3.89 10.47 10.66
N GLY A 14 4.36 11.61 11.17
CA GLY A 14 4.78 11.72 12.55
C GLY A 14 6.22 11.28 12.74
N GLU A 15 6.69 11.38 13.99
CA GLU A 15 8.08 11.12 14.34
C GLU A 15 8.17 10.18 15.54
N ASN A 16 9.25 9.42 15.59
CA ASN A 16 9.60 8.57 16.73
C ASN A 16 8.46 7.64 17.13
N ASN A 17 8.06 7.62 18.40
CA ASN A 17 7.02 6.73 18.93
C ASN A 17 5.61 7.13 18.49
N GLU A 18 5.45 8.30 17.89
CA GLU A 18 4.17 8.78 17.39
C GLU A 18 3.96 8.54 15.90
N ARG A 19 4.90 7.82 15.28
CA ARG A 19 4.78 7.51 13.85
C ARG A 19 3.56 6.64 13.60
N LYS A 20 2.84 6.99 12.53
CA LYS A 20 1.67 6.25 12.06
C LYS A 20 1.88 5.85 10.62
N ILE A 21 1.25 4.75 10.26
CA ILE A 21 1.28 4.25 8.89
C ILE A 21 -0.13 4.23 8.32
N LEU A 22 -0.22 4.53 7.03
CA LEU A 22 -1.50 4.52 6.33
C LEU A 22 -1.92 3.10 6.00
N VAL A 23 -3.13 2.75 6.41
CA VAL A 23 -3.78 1.50 6.03
C VAL A 23 -5.18 1.81 5.53
N PHE A 24 -5.75 0.87 4.79
CA PHE A 24 -7.15 0.97 4.40
C PHE A 24 -7.82 -0.39 4.52
N ASP A 25 -9.13 -0.37 4.66
CA ASP A 25 -9.94 -1.56 4.49
C ASP A 25 -11.03 -1.27 3.47
N GLN A 26 -11.61 -2.33 2.96
CA GLN A 26 -12.63 -2.22 1.93
C GLN A 26 -13.99 -2.07 2.60
N LYS A 27 -14.65 -0.97 2.32
CA LYS A 27 -15.97 -0.70 2.87
C LYS A 27 -16.97 -1.74 2.35
N GLY A 28 -17.70 -2.37 3.26
CA GLY A 28 -18.64 -3.43 2.91
C GLY A 28 -18.01 -4.82 2.77
N ASN A 29 -16.70 -4.94 2.94
CA ASN A 29 -16.02 -6.24 2.89
C ASN A 29 -14.92 -6.31 3.95
N PRO A 30 -15.30 -6.40 5.24
CA PRO A 30 -14.31 -6.43 6.33
C PRO A 30 -13.39 -7.65 6.29
N GLU A 31 -13.81 -8.72 5.60
CA GLU A 31 -13.01 -9.93 5.48
C GLU A 31 -11.75 -9.74 4.64
N ALA A 32 -11.71 -8.73 3.78
CA ALA A 32 -10.51 -8.41 3.02
C ALA A 32 -9.37 -7.95 3.92
N GLY A 33 -9.67 -7.46 5.13
CA GLY A 33 -8.69 -7.05 6.11
C GLY A 33 -8.03 -5.72 5.80
N PHE A 34 -7.14 -5.28 6.69
CA PHE A 34 -6.37 -4.06 6.49
C PHE A 34 -5.23 -4.29 5.51
N GLN A 35 -4.98 -3.29 4.68
CA GLN A 35 -3.97 -3.34 3.64
C GLN A 35 -3.20 -2.02 3.57
N VAL A 36 -2.01 -2.07 2.99
CA VAL A 36 -1.29 -0.88 2.56
C VAL A 36 -1.48 -0.69 1.05
N PRO A 37 -1.33 0.54 0.53
CA PRO A 37 -1.49 0.76 -0.90
C PRO A 37 -0.49 -0.04 -1.73
N GLY A 38 -0.93 -0.55 -2.86
CA GLY A 38 -0.08 -1.30 -3.77
C GLY A 38 -0.86 -1.92 -4.91
N GLY A 39 -0.15 -2.55 -5.81
CA GLY A 39 -0.78 -3.21 -6.94
C GLY A 39 0.22 -3.64 -7.99
N THR A 40 -0.31 -4.08 -9.14
CA THR A 40 0.49 -4.65 -10.21
C THR A 40 1.09 -3.56 -11.10
N ILE A 41 2.37 -3.69 -11.41
CA ILE A 41 3.05 -2.83 -12.37
C ILE A 41 2.54 -3.19 -13.76
N GLU A 42 2.11 -2.19 -14.52
CA GLU A 42 1.61 -2.40 -15.87
C GLU A 42 2.76 -2.57 -16.85
N GLU A 43 2.47 -3.18 -18.00
CA GLU A 43 3.46 -3.36 -19.06
C GLU A 43 4.00 -1.99 -19.50
N ASN A 44 5.33 -1.90 -19.62
CA ASN A 44 6.05 -0.69 -19.99
C ASN A 44 5.96 0.46 -18.97
N GLU A 45 5.45 0.19 -17.79
CA GLU A 45 5.37 1.18 -16.72
C GLU A 45 6.62 1.13 -15.85
N LEU A 46 7.15 2.30 -15.50
CA LEU A 46 8.26 2.37 -14.56
C LEU A 46 7.77 2.06 -13.14
N LEU A 47 8.64 1.43 -12.37
CA LEU A 47 8.34 1.01 -10.99
C LEU A 47 7.82 2.18 -10.14
N ILE A 48 8.49 3.32 -10.21
CA ILE A 48 8.12 4.52 -9.45
C ILE A 48 6.78 5.08 -9.91
N ASP A 49 6.51 5.07 -11.21
CA ASP A 49 5.24 5.56 -11.73
C ASP A 49 4.08 4.66 -11.29
N ALA A 50 4.31 3.34 -11.26
CA ALA A 50 3.33 2.39 -10.75
C ALA A 50 3.03 2.65 -9.28
N LEU A 51 4.07 2.93 -8.49
CA LEU A 51 3.94 3.21 -7.07
C LEU A 51 2.99 4.39 -6.82
N TYR A 52 3.25 5.52 -7.48
CA TYR A 52 2.42 6.72 -7.30
C TYR A 52 1.02 6.56 -7.88
N ARG A 53 0.90 5.85 -9.00
CA ARG A 53 -0.42 5.57 -9.59
C ARG A 53 -1.28 4.75 -8.64
N GLU A 54 -0.75 3.68 -8.08
CA GLU A 54 -1.49 2.83 -7.15
C GLU A 54 -1.89 3.59 -5.89
N ILE A 55 -0.99 4.41 -5.35
CA ILE A 55 -1.31 5.22 -4.16
C ILE A 55 -2.48 6.16 -4.46
N GLU A 56 -2.45 6.84 -5.59
CA GLU A 56 -3.51 7.78 -5.94
C GLU A 56 -4.83 7.08 -6.21
N GLU A 57 -4.82 5.96 -6.94
CA GLU A 57 -6.04 5.18 -7.20
C GLU A 57 -6.71 4.72 -5.93
N GLU A 58 -5.95 4.25 -4.97
CA GLU A 58 -6.49 3.60 -3.78
C GLU A 58 -6.76 4.56 -2.63
N THR A 59 -6.01 5.65 -2.52
CA THR A 59 -6.11 6.57 -1.38
C THR A 59 -6.46 8.00 -1.74
N GLY A 60 -6.32 8.38 -2.99
CA GLY A 60 -6.48 9.77 -3.43
C GLY A 60 -5.28 10.66 -3.13
N ILE A 61 -4.26 10.15 -2.46
CA ILE A 61 -3.05 10.93 -2.17
C ILE A 61 -2.24 11.09 -3.45
N ARG A 62 -1.86 12.33 -3.75
CA ARG A 62 -1.15 12.66 -4.97
C ARG A 62 0.36 12.73 -4.73
N ARG A 63 1.11 12.62 -5.80
CA ARG A 63 2.57 12.57 -5.76
C ARG A 63 3.18 13.76 -5.01
N GLU A 64 2.66 14.98 -5.21
CA GLU A 64 3.16 16.18 -4.55
C GLU A 64 2.93 16.20 -3.04
N GLN A 65 2.10 15.30 -2.53
CA GLN A 65 1.83 15.17 -1.09
C GLN A 65 2.74 14.13 -0.42
N LEU A 66 3.67 13.57 -1.18
CA LEU A 66 4.51 12.48 -0.71
C LEU A 66 5.99 12.81 -0.92
N GLU A 67 6.80 12.36 0.04
CA GLU A 67 8.25 12.40 -0.08
C GLU A 67 8.77 10.97 -0.07
N LEU A 68 9.38 10.55 -1.18
CA LEU A 68 9.92 9.20 -1.28
C LEU A 68 11.16 9.07 -0.40
N LYS A 69 11.14 8.12 0.52
CA LYS A 69 12.27 7.84 1.42
C LYS A 69 13.21 6.79 0.84
N GLY A 70 12.68 5.84 0.09
CA GLY A 70 13.50 4.84 -0.58
C GLY A 70 12.83 3.49 -0.66
N LYS A 71 13.54 2.58 -1.32
CA LYS A 71 13.11 1.18 -1.40
C LYS A 71 13.52 0.46 -0.12
N VAL A 72 12.55 -0.19 0.51
CA VAL A 72 12.75 -0.89 1.77
C VAL A 72 13.27 -2.29 1.54
N HIS A 73 12.59 -3.03 0.66
CA HIS A 73 12.88 -4.43 0.43
C HIS A 73 12.22 -4.92 -0.86
N LYS A 74 12.67 -6.05 -1.33
CA LYS A 74 12.06 -6.79 -2.42
C LYS A 74 11.81 -8.20 -1.91
N ARG A 75 10.55 -8.61 -1.88
CA ARG A 75 10.15 -9.90 -1.30
C ARG A 75 9.25 -10.66 -2.26
N ASN A 76 9.48 -11.94 -2.40
CA ASN A 76 8.57 -12.81 -3.13
C ASN A 76 7.45 -13.26 -2.19
N TYR A 77 6.22 -13.07 -2.62
CA TYR A 77 5.03 -13.53 -1.91
C TYR A 77 4.34 -14.61 -2.75
N PHE A 78 4.00 -15.72 -2.12
CA PHE A 78 3.35 -16.85 -2.78
C PHE A 78 1.89 -16.91 -2.32
N PRO A 79 0.93 -16.48 -3.19
CA PRO A 79 -0.49 -16.49 -2.82
C PRO A 79 -0.96 -17.92 -2.52
N GLU A 80 -1.75 -18.09 -1.46
CA GLU A 80 -2.22 -19.41 -1.03
C GLU A 80 -3.06 -20.12 -2.08
N HIS A 81 -3.86 -19.36 -2.82
CA HIS A 81 -4.81 -19.91 -3.77
C HIS A 81 -4.32 -19.95 -5.22
N ARG A 82 -3.10 -19.50 -5.46
CA ARG A 82 -2.51 -19.45 -6.81
C ARG A 82 -1.09 -19.95 -6.78
N LYS A 83 -0.94 -21.28 -6.87
CA LYS A 83 0.38 -21.93 -6.77
C LYS A 83 1.27 -21.74 -8.02
N ASP A 84 0.69 -21.27 -9.10
CA ASP A 84 1.39 -21.01 -10.35
C ASP A 84 1.88 -19.57 -10.50
N VAL A 85 1.70 -18.74 -9.45
CA VAL A 85 2.01 -17.34 -9.48
C VAL A 85 2.87 -16.96 -8.27
N VAL A 86 3.86 -16.11 -8.49
CA VAL A 86 4.60 -15.44 -7.41
C VAL A 86 4.47 -13.94 -7.60
N HIS A 87 4.24 -13.22 -6.49
CA HIS A 87 4.23 -11.76 -6.49
C HIS A 87 5.62 -11.26 -6.08
N GLU A 88 6.31 -10.61 -6.99
CA GLU A 88 7.56 -9.92 -6.67
C GLU A 88 7.20 -8.55 -6.13
N ARG A 89 7.21 -8.41 -4.82
CA ARG A 89 6.84 -7.17 -4.14
C ARG A 89 8.02 -6.24 -4.00
N ASN A 90 7.90 -5.07 -4.59
CA ASN A 90 8.86 -3.98 -4.44
C ASN A 90 8.28 -2.99 -3.44
N ILE A 91 8.86 -2.93 -2.24
CA ILE A 91 8.28 -2.22 -1.10
C ILE A 91 9.02 -0.91 -0.90
N PHE A 92 8.27 0.19 -0.83
CA PHE A 92 8.81 1.53 -0.69
C PHE A 92 8.30 2.21 0.56
N HIS A 93 9.13 3.07 1.13
CA HIS A 93 8.75 3.93 2.24
C HIS A 93 8.62 5.37 1.73
N LEU A 94 7.50 6.01 2.06
CA LEU A 94 7.21 7.39 1.72
C LEU A 94 6.70 8.10 2.97
N SER A 95 7.00 9.39 3.09
CA SER A 95 6.42 10.24 4.13
C SER A 95 5.30 11.06 3.54
N TYR A 96 4.20 11.16 4.28
CA TYR A 96 3.10 12.04 3.90
C TYR A 96 3.44 13.47 4.34
N ILE A 97 3.47 14.40 3.40
CA ILE A 97 3.82 15.80 3.63
C ILE A 97 2.67 16.76 3.28
N GLY A 98 1.48 16.22 2.99
CA GLY A 98 0.32 17.02 2.70
C GLY A 98 -0.37 17.57 3.96
N GLU A 99 -1.53 18.18 3.77
CA GLU A 99 -2.34 18.69 4.87
C GLU A 99 -2.80 17.54 5.77
N ASP A 100 -2.94 17.82 7.07
CA ASP A 100 -3.37 16.81 8.02
C ASP A 100 -4.73 16.24 7.63
N LYS A 101 -4.78 14.93 7.52
CA LYS A 101 -5.94 14.20 7.04
C LYS A 101 -6.06 12.96 7.92
N LYS A 102 -7.13 12.87 8.73
CA LYS A 102 -7.23 11.83 9.76
C LYS A 102 -7.73 10.50 9.23
N GLU A 103 -8.91 10.51 8.63
CA GLU A 103 -9.44 9.34 7.95
C GLU A 103 -10.42 9.78 6.87
N TRP A 104 -10.55 8.98 5.85
CA TRP A 104 -11.41 9.34 4.71
C TRP A 104 -11.75 8.10 3.90
N ASP A 105 -12.84 8.21 3.14
CA ASP A 105 -13.20 7.22 2.14
C ASP A 105 -12.69 7.66 0.78
N ASN A 106 -12.18 6.72 0.01
CA ASN A 106 -11.75 6.96 -1.35
C ASN A 106 -12.46 6.00 -2.31
N LEU A 107 -13.11 6.55 -3.31
CA LEU A 107 -13.69 5.77 -4.39
C LEU A 107 -12.57 5.40 -5.37
N VAL A 108 -12.31 4.11 -5.49
CA VAL A 108 -11.25 3.62 -6.37
C VAL A 108 -11.68 3.74 -7.83
N ARG A 109 -10.86 4.40 -8.64
CA ARG A 109 -11.05 4.53 -10.08
C ARG A 109 -9.83 3.96 -10.78
N SER A 110 -9.99 2.78 -11.34
CA SER A 110 -8.90 2.06 -12.00
C SER A 110 -9.47 1.20 -13.12
N ASP A 111 -8.57 0.59 -13.89
CA ASP A 111 -8.94 -0.38 -14.91
C ASP A 111 -9.03 -1.80 -14.35
N GLY A 112 -8.72 -1.98 -13.07
CA GLY A 112 -8.62 -3.28 -12.43
C GLY A 112 -9.91 -3.72 -11.73
N LEU A 113 -9.77 -4.81 -10.99
CA LEU A 113 -10.88 -5.43 -10.26
C LEU A 113 -11.43 -4.55 -9.14
N ASP A 114 -10.60 -3.65 -8.61
CA ASP A 114 -10.98 -2.78 -7.50
C ASP A 114 -11.78 -1.55 -7.95
N ASN A 115 -11.94 -1.35 -9.25
CA ASN A 115 -12.68 -0.20 -9.75
C ASN A 115 -14.09 -0.15 -9.18
N GLY A 116 -14.47 0.98 -8.61
CA GLY A 116 -15.78 1.19 -8.01
C GLY A 116 -15.87 0.83 -6.53
N MET A 117 -14.84 0.20 -5.97
CA MET A 117 -14.79 -0.08 -4.54
C MET A 117 -14.51 1.18 -3.75
N ILE A 118 -14.96 1.21 -2.50
CA ILE A 118 -14.65 2.30 -1.57
C ILE A 118 -13.67 1.78 -0.54
N PHE A 119 -12.50 2.42 -0.48
CA PHE A 119 -11.48 2.11 0.52
C PHE A 119 -11.54 3.15 1.63
N HIS A 120 -11.67 2.66 2.86
CA HIS A 120 -11.63 3.51 4.05
C HIS A 120 -10.19 3.61 4.53
N CYS A 121 -9.61 4.81 4.42
CA CYS A 121 -8.21 5.06 4.73
C CYS A 121 -8.07 5.65 6.11
N GLN A 122 -7.07 5.20 6.87
CA GLN A 122 -6.81 5.70 8.21
C GLN A 122 -5.35 5.50 8.59
N TRP A 123 -4.93 6.24 9.60
CA TRP A 123 -3.58 6.15 10.14
C TRP A 123 -3.61 5.32 11.41
N VAL A 124 -2.70 4.36 11.52
CA VAL A 124 -2.57 3.53 12.72
C VAL A 124 -1.15 3.62 13.27
N PRO A 125 -0.98 3.52 14.60
CA PRO A 125 0.37 3.56 15.18
C PRO A 125 1.23 2.43 14.63
N ILE A 126 2.44 2.77 14.17
CA ILE A 126 3.33 1.79 13.56
C ILE A 126 3.76 0.71 14.57
N HIS A 127 3.83 1.05 15.85
CA HIS A 127 4.22 0.11 16.90
C HIS A 127 3.05 -0.72 17.43
N ASN A 128 1.85 -0.48 16.94
CA ASN A 128 0.66 -1.24 17.33
C ASN A 128 -0.17 -1.51 16.08
N LEU A 129 0.48 -2.03 15.06
CA LEU A 129 -0.12 -2.29 13.76
C LEU A 129 -0.98 -3.55 13.84
N PRO A 130 -2.22 -3.50 13.34
CA PRO A 130 -3.00 -4.73 13.19
C PRO A 130 -2.35 -5.63 12.14
N GLN A 131 -2.68 -6.91 12.17
CA GLN A 131 -2.22 -7.82 11.14
C GLN A 131 -2.76 -7.38 9.79
N LEU A 132 -1.86 -7.23 8.81
CA LEU A 132 -2.27 -6.84 7.46
C LEU A 132 -2.54 -8.06 6.59
N ALA A 133 -3.41 -7.89 5.61
CA ALA A 133 -3.74 -8.95 4.67
C ALA A 133 -2.50 -9.37 3.87
N ALA A 134 -2.47 -10.65 3.50
CA ALA A 134 -1.47 -11.20 2.58
C ALA A 134 -0.02 -10.92 3.00
N GLY A 135 0.25 -10.91 4.32
CA GLY A 135 1.61 -10.72 4.82
C GLY A 135 2.22 -9.36 4.51
N GLN A 136 1.41 -8.34 4.24
CA GLN A 136 1.92 -7.02 3.86
C GLN A 136 2.72 -6.33 4.96
N ASP A 137 2.57 -6.77 6.21
CA ASP A 137 3.29 -6.21 7.36
C ASP A 137 4.67 -6.85 7.60
N GLU A 138 5.06 -7.85 6.80
CA GLU A 138 6.32 -8.58 7.05
C GLU A 138 7.56 -7.72 7.07
N ASP A 139 7.60 -6.64 6.28
CA ASP A 139 8.77 -5.80 6.14
C ASP A 139 8.69 -4.47 6.90
N ILE A 140 7.66 -4.31 7.74
CA ILE A 140 7.47 -3.07 8.50
C ILE A 140 8.61 -2.80 9.48
N GLU A 141 9.27 -3.84 9.94
CA GLU A 141 10.41 -3.71 10.86
C GLU A 141 11.56 -2.89 10.26
N PHE A 142 11.68 -2.86 8.94
CA PHE A 142 12.76 -2.12 8.28
C PHE A 142 12.56 -0.60 8.32
N ILE A 143 11.38 -0.14 8.70
CA ILE A 143 11.09 1.29 8.80
C ILE A 143 10.60 1.72 10.19
N SER A 144 10.46 0.77 11.10
CA SER A 144 9.97 1.07 12.46
C SER A 144 11.07 1.52 13.41
#